data_020af7ffd290b98fe2167a3e2a907e6b
#
_entry.id   020af7ffd290b98fe2167a3e2a907e6b
#
_cell.length_a   1.000
_cell.length_b   1.000
_cell.length_c   1.000
_cell.angle_alpha   90.00
_cell.angle_beta   90.00
_cell.angle_gamma   90.00
#
_symmetry.space_group_name_H-M   'P 1'
#
loop_
_entity.id
_entity.type
_entity.pdbx_description
1 polymer ?
#
loop_
_entity_poly.entity_id
_entity_poly.type
_entity_poly.pdbx_seq_one_letter_code
_entity_poly.pdbx_strand_id
1 'polypeptide(L)'
;QSVATVSLVDIPVEKFDPPLFKTKPVEPDVRSNSKEFNGRMFVLVLDDLNTSFSRTARVKLAAKQFIERYLGANDVAAIVQTGGARATGQEFTSSRERLLRAVNNFMGQKERSGTLGRIDEYYRTLGAGATGRPRDPNEEIRVYKARNTYTVLKNVAEYMSGIRGRRKAVVLFSEGVDYDIYDPIANPYASDIRQYS
;
A
#
# COMPACT_ATOMS: atom_id res chain seq x y z
N GLN A 1 -30.49 18.90 -0.44
CA GLN A 1 -30.01 18.39 0.87
C GLN A 1 -29.48 19.59 1.65
N SER A 2 -30.02 19.83 2.83
CA SER A 2 -29.54 20.90 3.72
C SER A 2 -28.53 20.32 4.70
N VAL A 3 -27.39 21.01 4.90
CA VAL A 3 -26.40 20.67 5.92
C VAL A 3 -26.97 21.04 7.28
N ALA A 4 -27.24 20.06 8.15
CA ALA A 4 -27.87 20.29 9.44
C ALA A 4 -26.91 20.80 10.52
N THR A 5 -25.64 20.43 10.45
CA THR A 5 -24.64 20.83 11.46
C THR A 5 -23.23 20.80 10.86
N VAL A 6 -22.43 21.82 11.17
CA VAL A 6 -20.98 21.84 10.88
C VAL A 6 -20.27 22.04 12.20
N SER A 7 -19.38 21.10 12.56
CA SER A 7 -18.51 21.22 13.73
C SER A 7 -17.04 21.28 13.27
N LEU A 8 -16.29 22.26 13.76
CA LEU A 8 -14.86 22.32 13.60
C LEU A 8 -14.22 21.40 14.66
N VAL A 9 -13.53 20.35 14.22
CA VAL A 9 -12.73 19.50 15.10
C VAL A 9 -11.26 19.83 14.86
N ASP A 10 -10.65 20.60 15.77
CA ASP A 10 -9.23 20.85 15.76
C ASP A 10 -8.54 19.79 16.64
N ILE A 11 -7.78 18.91 15.99
CA ILE A 11 -6.99 17.89 16.67
C ILE A 11 -5.54 18.35 16.61
N PRO A 12 -4.96 18.82 17.73
CA PRO A 12 -3.57 19.24 17.77
C PRO A 12 -2.67 18.05 17.43
N VAL A 13 -1.75 18.27 16.50
CA VAL A 13 -0.68 17.31 16.20
C VAL A 13 0.47 17.57 17.16
N GLU A 14 0.51 16.82 18.24
CA GLU A 14 1.65 16.89 19.17
C GLU A 14 2.91 16.40 18.45
N LYS A 15 3.94 17.25 18.41
CA LYS A 15 5.26 16.86 17.91
C LYS A 15 5.93 15.98 18.97
N PHE A 16 6.49 14.88 18.51
CA PHE A 16 7.30 14.03 19.37
C PHE A 16 8.70 14.63 19.46
N ASP A 17 9.03 15.18 20.62
CA ASP A 17 10.40 15.56 20.96
C ASP A 17 11.13 14.33 21.51
N PRO A 18 12.18 13.83 20.83
CA PRO A 18 12.94 12.71 21.36
C PRO A 18 13.65 13.15 22.67
N PRO A 19 13.61 12.34 23.73
CA PRO A 19 14.27 12.68 24.98
C PRO A 19 15.78 12.83 24.76
N LEU A 20 16.38 13.82 25.39
CA LEU A 20 17.81 14.15 25.30
C LEU A 20 18.74 13.01 25.81
N PHE A 21 18.22 12.09 26.60
CA PHE A 21 18.93 10.92 27.08
C PHE A 21 18.25 9.64 26.57
N LYS A 22 19.00 8.79 25.84
CA LYS A 22 18.57 7.51 25.29
C LYS A 22 18.47 6.41 26.36
N THR A 23 17.60 6.55 27.33
CA THR A 23 16.98 5.37 27.91
C THR A 23 15.81 5.00 27.00
N LYS A 24 15.89 3.85 26.31
CA LYS A 24 14.76 3.36 25.50
C LYS A 24 13.56 3.23 26.43
N PRO A 25 12.56 4.13 26.40
CA PRO A 25 11.34 3.89 27.13
C PRO A 25 10.67 2.69 26.49
N VAL A 26 10.36 1.67 27.28
CA VAL A 26 9.47 0.60 26.86
C VAL A 26 8.10 1.27 26.71
N GLU A 27 7.71 1.59 25.49
CA GLU A 27 6.38 2.14 25.22
C GLU A 27 5.34 1.09 25.67
N PRO A 28 4.42 1.44 26.58
CA PRO A 28 3.39 0.51 27.01
C PRO A 28 2.51 0.15 25.80
N ASP A 29 2.43 -1.13 25.50
CA ASP A 29 1.67 -1.67 24.38
C ASP A 29 0.14 -1.57 24.61
N VAL A 30 -0.26 -1.33 25.86
CA VAL A 30 -1.66 -1.24 26.29
C VAL A 30 -1.91 0.16 26.86
N ARG A 31 -2.65 0.96 26.11
CA ARG A 31 -3.21 2.22 26.62
C ARG A 31 -4.57 1.93 27.23
N SER A 32 -4.80 2.38 28.46
CA SER A 32 -6.11 2.24 29.11
C SER A 32 -7.21 2.96 28.31
N ASN A 33 -8.38 2.34 28.20
CA ASN A 33 -9.56 2.86 27.48
C ASN A 33 -10.18 4.13 28.12
N SER A 34 -9.56 4.69 29.15
CA SER A 34 -10.11 5.77 29.97
C SER A 34 -9.88 7.19 29.42
N LYS A 35 -9.14 7.37 28.31
CA LYS A 35 -8.97 8.66 27.65
C LYS A 35 -9.61 8.63 26.28
N GLU A 36 -10.41 9.66 25.97
CA GLU A 36 -10.89 9.89 24.60
C GLU A 36 -9.71 9.88 23.64
N PHE A 37 -9.74 8.95 22.72
CA PHE A 37 -8.62 8.69 21.82
C PHE A 37 -8.75 9.62 20.61
N ASN A 38 -8.24 10.84 20.71
CA ASN A 38 -8.34 11.87 19.68
C ASN A 38 -7.33 11.74 18.53
N GLY A 39 -6.52 10.68 18.49
CA GLY A 39 -5.52 10.47 17.46
C GLY A 39 -6.08 10.01 16.12
N ARG A 40 -5.31 10.24 15.06
CA ARG A 40 -5.62 9.78 13.70
C ARG A 40 -5.23 8.31 13.54
N MET A 41 -5.87 7.64 12.57
CA MET A 41 -5.52 6.28 12.18
C MET A 41 -4.98 6.27 10.75
N PHE A 42 -3.84 5.62 10.58
CA PHE A 42 -3.21 5.47 9.27
C PHE A 42 -3.07 3.98 8.91
N VAL A 43 -3.35 3.63 7.67
CA VAL A 43 -2.89 2.37 7.10
C VAL A 43 -1.89 2.69 6.01
N LEU A 44 -0.64 2.26 6.21
CA LEU A 44 0.42 2.36 5.23
C LEU A 44 0.39 1.07 4.40
N VAL A 45 -0.05 1.16 3.16
CA VAL A 45 -0.06 0.04 2.22
C VAL A 45 1.23 0.10 1.42
N LEU A 46 2.10 -0.89 1.62
CA LEU A 46 3.34 -1.06 0.88
C LEU A 46 3.09 -2.08 -0.23
N ASP A 47 3.05 -1.61 -1.47
CA ASP A 47 2.73 -2.45 -2.63
C ASP A 47 3.97 -3.20 -3.11
N ASP A 48 4.29 -4.31 -2.44
CA ASP A 48 5.42 -5.16 -2.77
C ASP A 48 5.24 -5.87 -4.12
N LEU A 49 4.02 -6.17 -4.51
CA LEU A 49 3.73 -6.84 -5.78
C LEU A 49 3.98 -5.96 -7.01
N ASN A 50 3.79 -4.64 -6.89
CA ASN A 50 3.96 -3.70 -8.00
C ASN A 50 5.11 -2.70 -7.79
N THR A 51 6.00 -2.97 -6.85
CA THR A 51 7.25 -2.22 -6.66
C THR A 51 8.42 -3.08 -7.11
N SER A 52 9.29 -2.54 -7.97
CA SER A 52 10.49 -3.24 -8.42
C SER A 52 11.51 -3.36 -7.28
N PHE A 53 12.32 -4.43 -7.33
CA PHE A 53 13.39 -4.63 -6.36
C PHE A 53 14.32 -3.43 -6.27
N SER A 54 14.69 -2.85 -7.40
CA SER A 54 15.57 -1.67 -7.47
C SER A 54 15.02 -0.42 -6.77
N ARG A 55 13.69 -0.34 -6.60
CA ARG A 55 13.04 0.79 -5.94
C ARG A 55 12.67 0.53 -4.47
N THR A 56 12.94 -0.67 -3.97
CA THR A 56 12.70 -1.05 -2.57
C THR A 56 13.26 -0.03 -1.58
N ALA A 57 14.50 0.41 -1.77
CA ALA A 57 15.14 1.39 -0.89
C ALA A 57 14.41 2.74 -0.85
N ARG A 58 13.90 3.20 -2.01
CA ARG A 58 13.13 4.46 -2.11
C ARG A 58 11.80 4.37 -1.37
N VAL A 59 11.07 3.26 -1.53
CA VAL A 59 9.81 3.04 -0.80
C VAL A 59 10.04 2.99 0.70
N LYS A 60 11.06 2.24 1.15
CA LYS A 60 11.45 2.21 2.58
C LYS A 60 11.75 3.61 3.11
N LEU A 61 12.52 4.40 2.37
CA LEU A 61 12.86 5.76 2.78
C LEU A 61 11.61 6.62 2.91
N ALA A 62 10.73 6.61 1.90
CA ALA A 62 9.48 7.38 1.93
C ALA A 62 8.56 6.98 3.09
N ALA A 63 8.38 5.68 3.31
CA ALA A 63 7.57 5.18 4.42
C ALA A 63 8.16 5.54 5.79
N LYS A 64 9.49 5.45 5.96
CA LYS A 64 10.19 5.89 7.19
C LYS A 64 10.00 7.37 7.43
N GLN A 65 10.21 8.21 6.40
CA GLN A 65 10.01 9.66 6.51
C GLN A 65 8.57 10.00 6.89
N PHE A 66 7.58 9.26 6.36
CA PHE A 66 6.20 9.44 6.76
C PHE A 66 5.99 9.14 8.24
N ILE A 67 6.48 8.00 8.73
CA ILE A 67 6.35 7.60 10.13
C ILE A 67 7.04 8.61 11.08
N GLU A 68 8.23 9.08 10.69
CA GLU A 68 9.02 9.98 11.53
C GLU A 68 8.47 11.41 11.57
N ARG A 69 7.96 11.92 10.43
CA ARG A 69 7.56 13.33 10.30
C ARG A 69 6.09 13.59 10.52
N TYR A 70 5.21 12.64 10.16
CA TYR A 70 3.77 12.89 10.10
C TYR A 70 2.94 12.10 11.12
N LEU A 71 3.50 11.09 11.76
CA LEU A 71 2.85 10.40 12.86
C LEU A 71 3.02 11.22 14.16
N GLY A 72 1.90 11.68 14.71
CA GLY A 72 1.86 12.32 16.03
C GLY A 72 1.91 11.31 17.18
N ALA A 73 2.11 11.79 18.40
CA ALA A 73 2.17 10.94 19.60
C ALA A 73 0.88 10.15 19.86
N ASN A 74 -0.27 10.72 19.49
CA ASN A 74 -1.60 10.11 19.65
C ASN A 74 -2.08 9.32 18.44
N ASP A 75 -1.33 9.33 17.34
CA ASP A 75 -1.69 8.61 16.12
C ASP A 75 -1.35 7.12 16.25
N VAL A 76 -2.12 6.30 15.56
CA VAL A 76 -1.82 4.87 15.40
C VAL A 76 -1.71 4.55 13.91
N ALA A 77 -0.78 3.68 13.58
CA ALA A 77 -0.62 3.21 12.20
C ALA A 77 -0.52 1.70 12.13
N ALA A 78 -0.99 1.14 11.01
CA ALA A 78 -0.77 -0.24 10.62
C ALA A 78 0.02 -0.28 9.32
N ILE A 79 0.76 -1.36 9.08
CA ILE A 79 1.45 -1.61 7.82
C ILE A 79 0.89 -2.88 7.19
N VAL A 80 0.47 -2.76 5.95
CA VAL A 80 -0.06 -3.86 5.14
C VAL A 80 0.77 -3.98 3.88
N GLN A 81 1.14 -5.20 3.50
CA GLN A 81 1.79 -5.50 2.24
C GLN A 81 0.81 -6.19 1.29
N THR A 82 0.86 -5.86 0.01
CA THR A 82 -0.10 -6.37 -0.98
C THR A 82 0.13 -7.85 -1.31
N GLY A 83 1.34 -8.38 -1.13
CA GLY A 83 1.66 -9.80 -1.27
C GLY A 83 1.11 -10.71 -0.18
N GLY A 84 0.49 -10.15 0.87
CA GLY A 84 -0.26 -10.90 1.88
C GLY A 84 0.59 -11.69 2.89
N ALA A 85 1.89 -11.45 2.95
CA ALA A 85 2.74 -12.09 3.96
C ALA A 85 2.45 -11.50 5.35
N ARG A 86 1.62 -12.19 6.15
CA ARG A 86 1.27 -11.76 7.51
C ARG A 86 2.49 -11.49 8.40
N ALA A 87 3.58 -12.19 8.16
CA ALA A 87 4.82 -12.04 8.93
C ALA A 87 5.52 -10.68 8.71
N THR A 88 5.20 -9.96 7.64
CA THR A 88 5.86 -8.70 7.27
C THR A 88 4.99 -7.46 7.54
N GLY A 89 3.70 -7.66 7.82
CA GLY A 89 2.78 -6.60 8.23
C GLY A 89 2.95 -6.20 9.69
N GLN A 90 2.33 -5.08 10.06
CA GLN A 90 2.25 -4.60 11.43
C GLN A 90 0.82 -4.18 11.72
N GLU A 91 0.21 -4.74 12.74
CA GLU A 91 -1.10 -4.31 13.25
C GLU A 91 -1.03 -2.89 13.82
N PHE A 92 -2.20 -2.28 14.07
CA PHE A 92 -2.27 -0.92 14.59
C PHE A 92 -1.46 -0.76 15.88
N THR A 93 -0.51 0.15 15.82
CA THR A 93 0.35 0.49 16.95
C THR A 93 0.74 1.97 16.91
N SER A 94 1.01 2.56 18.08
CA SER A 94 1.66 3.86 18.20
C SER A 94 3.19 3.74 18.24
N SER A 95 3.73 2.52 18.36
CA SER A 95 5.16 2.28 18.42
C SER A 95 5.84 2.49 17.06
N ARG A 96 6.58 3.59 16.93
CA ARG A 96 7.36 3.88 15.74
C ARG A 96 8.41 2.81 15.44
N GLU A 97 9.00 2.24 16.49
CA GLU A 97 10.01 1.18 16.34
C GLU A 97 9.43 -0.06 15.65
N ARG A 98 8.21 -0.49 16.04
CA ARG A 98 7.52 -1.62 15.40
C ARG A 98 7.20 -1.32 13.94
N LEU A 99 6.68 -0.12 13.66
CA LEU A 99 6.38 0.33 12.30
C LEU A 99 7.65 0.37 11.44
N LEU A 100 8.74 0.95 11.95
CA LEU A 100 10.02 1.01 11.22
C LEU A 100 10.62 -0.38 10.96
N ARG A 101 10.46 -1.32 11.90
CA ARG A 101 10.86 -2.73 11.67
C ARG A 101 10.06 -3.36 10.53
N ALA A 102 8.74 -3.17 10.52
CA ALA A 102 7.89 -3.71 9.45
C ALA A 102 8.25 -3.09 8.08
N VAL A 103 8.53 -1.78 8.02
CA VAL A 103 9.04 -1.13 6.79
C VAL A 103 10.39 -1.71 6.36
N ASN A 104 11.27 -2.06 7.29
CA ASN A 104 12.56 -2.66 6.95
C ASN A 104 12.44 -4.03 6.30
N ASN A 105 11.37 -4.77 6.60
CA ASN A 105 11.09 -6.08 6.00
C ASN A 105 10.47 -5.99 4.60
N PHE A 106 10.08 -4.78 4.14
CA PHE A 106 9.53 -4.59 2.82
C PHE A 106 10.54 -4.95 1.73
N MET A 107 10.08 -5.66 0.69
CA MET A 107 10.87 -5.98 -0.50
C MET A 107 9.96 -6.01 -1.72
N GLY A 108 10.28 -5.21 -2.72
CA GLY A 108 9.53 -5.17 -3.98
C GLY A 108 9.76 -6.41 -4.84
N GLN A 109 8.69 -6.89 -5.46
CA GLN A 109 8.62 -8.15 -6.21
C GLN A 109 7.97 -7.94 -7.60
N LYS A 110 7.97 -6.69 -8.11
CA LYS A 110 7.40 -6.39 -9.43
C LYS A 110 8.20 -7.11 -10.53
N GLU A 111 7.48 -7.76 -11.42
CA GLU A 111 8.06 -8.32 -12.64
C GLU A 111 8.55 -7.21 -13.59
N ARG A 112 9.40 -7.58 -14.55
CA ARG A 112 9.81 -6.68 -15.63
C ARG A 112 8.57 -6.18 -16.38
N SER A 113 8.67 -4.97 -16.96
CA SER A 113 7.56 -4.37 -17.73
C SER A 113 7.00 -5.33 -18.80
N GLY A 114 5.66 -5.39 -18.92
CA GLY A 114 4.99 -6.20 -19.91
C GLY A 114 5.37 -5.83 -21.34
N THR A 115 5.66 -4.56 -21.57
CA THR A 115 6.17 -4.09 -22.88
C THR A 115 7.53 -4.72 -23.19
N LEU A 116 8.45 -4.75 -22.23
CA LEU A 116 9.76 -5.39 -22.42
C LEU A 116 9.62 -6.90 -22.60
N GLY A 117 8.72 -7.56 -21.86
CA GLY A 117 8.43 -8.98 -22.04
C GLY A 117 7.92 -9.30 -23.44
N ARG A 118 7.02 -8.47 -23.99
CA ARG A 118 6.55 -8.61 -25.39
C ARG A 118 7.63 -8.38 -26.43
N ILE A 119 8.52 -7.42 -26.18
CA ILE A 119 9.66 -7.14 -27.09
C ILE A 119 10.62 -8.34 -27.07
N ASP A 120 10.98 -8.84 -25.91
CA ASP A 120 11.88 -10.00 -25.78
C ASP A 120 11.26 -11.23 -26.49
N GLU A 121 9.96 -11.47 -26.34
CA GLU A 121 9.25 -12.55 -27.01
C GLU A 121 9.21 -12.36 -28.54
N TYR A 122 8.99 -11.14 -29.02
CA TYR A 122 9.05 -10.81 -30.44
C TYR A 122 10.40 -11.19 -31.05
N TYR A 123 11.50 -10.78 -30.43
CA TYR A 123 12.83 -11.12 -30.95
C TYR A 123 13.13 -12.62 -30.88
N ARG A 124 12.63 -13.30 -29.85
CA ARG A 124 12.77 -14.75 -29.71
C ARG A 124 12.03 -15.53 -30.83
N THR A 125 10.87 -15.04 -31.24
CA THR A 125 10.01 -15.70 -32.20
C THR A 125 10.31 -15.32 -33.66
N LEU A 126 11.02 -14.21 -33.88
CA LEU A 126 11.38 -13.72 -35.23
C LEU A 126 12.21 -14.74 -36.02
N GLY A 127 13.07 -15.53 -35.35
CA GLY A 127 13.84 -16.61 -35.97
C GLY A 127 13.07 -17.93 -36.15
N ALA A 128 11.90 -18.09 -35.54
CA ALA A 128 11.13 -19.31 -35.50
C ALA A 128 9.94 -19.30 -36.51
N GLY A 129 9.77 -18.22 -37.30
CA GLY A 129 8.67 -18.12 -38.28
C GLY A 129 7.26 -18.01 -37.65
N ALA A 130 7.18 -17.63 -36.40
CA ALA A 130 5.91 -17.52 -35.68
C ALA A 130 5.07 -16.35 -36.23
N THR A 131 3.82 -16.63 -36.66
CA THR A 131 2.90 -15.67 -37.25
C THR A 131 1.97 -15.00 -36.24
N GLY A 132 2.15 -15.23 -34.93
CA GLY A 132 1.32 -14.70 -33.85
C GLY A 132 1.82 -13.37 -33.28
N ARG A 133 0.89 -12.61 -32.66
CA ARG A 133 1.31 -11.44 -31.86
C ARG A 133 2.13 -11.89 -30.66
N PRO A 134 3.24 -11.21 -30.35
CA PRO A 134 4.04 -11.53 -29.17
C PRO A 134 3.21 -11.30 -27.90
N ARG A 135 3.18 -12.29 -27.02
CA ARG A 135 2.50 -12.22 -25.72
C ARG A 135 3.51 -11.98 -24.61
N ASP A 136 3.08 -11.32 -23.55
CA ASP A 136 3.88 -11.25 -22.33
C ASP A 136 3.80 -12.61 -21.61
N PRO A 137 4.92 -13.34 -21.42
CA PRO A 137 4.89 -14.63 -20.74
C PRO A 137 4.46 -14.52 -19.26
N ASN A 138 4.53 -13.33 -18.68
CA ASN A 138 4.17 -13.07 -17.29
C ASN A 138 2.81 -12.36 -17.13
N GLU A 139 1.99 -12.33 -18.16
CA GLU A 139 0.71 -11.62 -18.15
C GLU A 139 -0.22 -12.11 -17.02
N GLU A 140 -0.36 -13.41 -16.85
CA GLU A 140 -1.20 -14.00 -15.80
C GLU A 140 -0.71 -13.59 -14.41
N ILE A 141 0.60 -13.53 -14.21
CA ILE A 141 1.21 -13.08 -12.95
C ILE A 141 0.88 -11.61 -12.71
N ARG A 142 0.91 -10.76 -13.74
CA ARG A 142 0.54 -9.33 -13.63
C ARG A 142 -0.92 -9.15 -13.29
N VAL A 143 -1.82 -9.89 -13.95
CA VAL A 143 -3.25 -9.90 -13.65
C VAL A 143 -3.49 -10.29 -12.20
N TYR A 144 -2.85 -11.37 -11.74
CA TYR A 144 -2.95 -11.82 -10.36
C TYR A 144 -2.48 -10.72 -9.37
N LYS A 145 -1.29 -10.15 -9.60
CA LYS A 145 -0.74 -9.09 -8.74
C LYS A 145 -1.64 -7.86 -8.71
N ALA A 146 -2.15 -7.43 -9.87
CA ALA A 146 -3.09 -6.32 -9.96
C ALA A 146 -4.36 -6.57 -9.13
N ARG A 147 -5.01 -7.71 -9.34
CA ARG A 147 -6.22 -8.09 -8.61
C ARG A 147 -5.98 -8.18 -7.11
N ASN A 148 -4.85 -8.74 -6.70
CA ASN A 148 -4.52 -8.85 -5.29
C ASN A 148 -4.34 -7.47 -4.63
N THR A 149 -3.65 -6.54 -5.29
CA THR A 149 -3.49 -5.17 -4.81
C THR A 149 -4.85 -4.48 -4.63
N TYR A 150 -5.74 -4.57 -5.62
CA TYR A 150 -7.09 -4.00 -5.49
C TYR A 150 -7.90 -4.68 -4.37
N THR A 151 -7.79 -5.99 -4.22
CA THR A 151 -8.47 -6.72 -3.14
C THR A 151 -7.98 -6.26 -1.76
N VAL A 152 -6.67 -6.09 -1.59
CA VAL A 152 -6.10 -5.58 -0.33
C VAL A 152 -6.58 -4.16 -0.06
N LEU A 153 -6.55 -3.27 -1.06
CA LEU A 153 -7.05 -1.89 -0.89
C LEU A 153 -8.53 -1.86 -0.53
N LYS A 154 -9.35 -2.68 -1.19
CA LYS A 154 -10.77 -2.83 -0.87
C LYS A 154 -10.97 -3.28 0.58
N ASN A 155 -10.29 -4.35 0.99
CA ASN A 155 -10.40 -4.88 2.35
C ASN A 155 -9.96 -3.84 3.41
N VAL A 156 -8.89 -3.10 3.14
CA VAL A 156 -8.43 -2.00 4.00
C VAL A 156 -9.50 -0.90 4.09
N ALA A 157 -10.09 -0.50 2.96
CA ALA A 157 -11.14 0.52 2.93
C ALA A 157 -12.40 0.07 3.69
N GLU A 158 -12.84 -1.18 3.50
CA GLU A 158 -13.97 -1.77 4.22
C GLU A 158 -13.70 -1.83 5.73
N TYR A 159 -12.54 -2.32 6.14
CA TYR A 159 -12.13 -2.34 7.54
C TYR A 159 -12.14 -0.93 8.15
N MET A 160 -11.52 0.03 7.48
CA MET A 160 -11.45 1.41 7.95
C MET A 160 -12.83 2.06 8.02
N SER A 161 -13.76 1.72 7.12
CA SER A 161 -15.13 2.27 7.13
C SER A 161 -15.91 1.89 8.39
N GLY A 162 -15.68 0.70 8.94
CA GLY A 162 -16.31 0.21 10.15
C GLY A 162 -15.88 0.94 11.44
N ILE A 163 -14.73 1.61 11.42
CA ILE A 163 -14.21 2.34 12.59
C ILE A 163 -14.87 3.72 12.66
N ARG A 164 -15.52 4.05 13.77
CA ARG A 164 -16.17 5.36 13.99
C ARG A 164 -15.36 6.25 14.92
N GLY A 165 -15.61 7.56 14.87
CA GLY A 165 -15.07 8.53 15.83
C GLY A 165 -13.60 8.93 15.63
N ARG A 166 -12.94 8.53 14.53
CA ARG A 166 -11.55 8.89 14.24
C ARG A 166 -11.35 9.36 12.81
N ARG A 167 -10.42 10.27 12.62
CA ARG A 167 -9.90 10.60 11.28
C ARG A 167 -9.06 9.44 10.79
N LYS A 168 -9.29 9.00 9.56
CA LYS A 168 -8.67 7.83 8.96
C LYS A 168 -8.03 8.21 7.63
N ALA A 169 -6.84 7.66 7.36
CA ALA A 169 -6.19 7.82 6.07
C ALA A 169 -5.49 6.53 5.66
N VAL A 170 -5.54 6.24 4.37
CA VAL A 170 -4.75 5.18 3.73
C VAL A 170 -3.66 5.86 2.90
N VAL A 171 -2.42 5.43 3.09
CA VAL A 171 -1.26 5.92 2.35
C VAL A 171 -0.70 4.77 1.56
N LEU A 172 -0.81 4.83 0.24
CA LEU A 172 -0.30 3.82 -0.67
C LEU A 172 1.09 4.20 -1.18
N PHE A 173 2.04 3.28 -1.03
CA PHE A 173 3.37 3.35 -1.63
C PHE A 173 3.46 2.29 -2.73
N SER A 174 3.38 2.72 -3.98
CA SER A 174 3.35 1.85 -5.17
C SER A 174 4.02 2.53 -6.36
N GLU A 175 4.55 1.75 -7.29
CA GLU A 175 4.94 2.22 -8.63
C GLU A 175 3.77 2.18 -9.62
N GLY A 176 2.61 1.73 -9.17
CA GLY A 176 1.45 1.52 -10.01
C GLY A 176 1.41 0.14 -10.65
N VAL A 177 0.20 -0.26 -11.02
CA VAL A 177 -0.10 -1.55 -11.62
C VAL A 177 0.28 -1.51 -13.10
N ASP A 178 1.09 -2.47 -13.53
CA ASP A 178 1.50 -2.65 -14.94
C ASP A 178 0.55 -3.65 -15.63
N TYR A 179 -0.73 -3.29 -15.68
CA TYR A 179 -1.77 -4.08 -16.32
C TYR A 179 -2.90 -3.18 -16.80
N ASP A 180 -3.19 -3.22 -18.09
CA ASP A 180 -4.30 -2.48 -18.69
C ASP A 180 -5.56 -3.35 -18.70
N ILE A 181 -6.50 -3.06 -17.80
CA ILE A 181 -7.79 -3.76 -17.72
C ILE A 181 -8.69 -3.51 -18.95
N TYR A 182 -8.41 -2.46 -19.71
CA TYR A 182 -9.15 -2.09 -20.91
C TYR A 182 -8.51 -2.62 -22.20
N ASP A 183 -7.35 -3.28 -22.13
CA ASP A 183 -6.74 -3.90 -23.31
C ASP A 183 -7.57 -5.12 -23.75
N PRO A 184 -8.30 -5.05 -24.88
CA PRO A 184 -9.15 -6.15 -25.34
C PRO A 184 -8.35 -7.37 -25.79
N ILE A 185 -7.03 -7.23 -25.94
CA ILE A 185 -6.14 -8.33 -26.34
C ILE A 185 -5.67 -9.10 -25.12
N ALA A 186 -5.31 -8.36 -24.06
CA ALA A 186 -4.88 -8.93 -22.80
C ALA A 186 -6.08 -9.39 -21.94
N ASN A 187 -7.23 -8.75 -22.10
CA ASN A 187 -8.44 -9.05 -21.34
C ASN A 187 -9.63 -9.25 -22.29
N PRO A 188 -10.01 -10.50 -22.62
CA PRO A 188 -11.15 -10.77 -23.48
C PRO A 188 -12.49 -10.26 -22.93
N TYR A 189 -12.55 -9.95 -21.61
CA TYR A 189 -13.73 -9.36 -20.95
C TYR A 189 -13.71 -7.82 -20.93
N ALA A 190 -12.72 -7.17 -21.52
CA ALA A 190 -12.64 -5.70 -21.55
C ALA A 190 -13.81 -5.05 -22.32
N SER A 191 -14.40 -5.76 -23.29
CA SER A 191 -15.62 -5.32 -24.01
C SER A 191 -16.82 -5.19 -23.06
N ASP A 192 -16.95 -6.11 -22.11
CA ASP A 192 -18.07 -6.13 -21.18
C ASP A 192 -17.98 -4.98 -20.16
N ILE A 193 -16.76 -4.62 -19.75
CA ILE A 193 -16.53 -3.52 -18.82
C ILE A 193 -16.90 -2.17 -19.45
N ARG A 194 -16.68 -1.97 -20.75
CA ARG A 194 -17.03 -0.73 -21.47
C ARG A 194 -18.52 -0.50 -21.63
N GLN A 195 -19.36 -1.53 -21.49
CA GLN A 195 -20.82 -1.40 -21.56
C GLN A 195 -21.44 -0.84 -20.27
N TYR A 196 -20.71 -0.81 -19.17
CA TYR A 196 -21.16 -0.37 -17.84
C TYR A 196 -20.54 0.96 -17.38
N SER A 197 -19.74 1.63 -18.20
CA SER A 197 -19.13 2.95 -17.93
C SER A 197 -19.75 4.00 -18.84
#